data_4d34d4a8fbac5619fce9fcbf3a07f176
#
_entry.id   4d34d4a8fbac5619fce9fcbf3a07f176
#
_cell.length_a   1.000
_cell.length_b   1.000
_cell.length_c   1.000
_cell.angle_alpha   90.00
_cell.angle_beta   90.00
_cell.angle_gamma   90.00
#
_symmetry.space_group_name_H-M   'P 1'
#
loop_
_entity.id
_entity.type
_entity.pdbx_description
1 polymer ?
#
loop_
_entity_poly.entity_id
_entity_poly.type
_entity_poly.pdbx_seq_one_letter_code
_entity_poly.pdbx_strand_id
1 'polypeptide(L)'
;ATLDATFHYLADVFGQSDCFIQNWILGNEITAPQHYNYCGSYDINTNVDIAVKSFDLFYDAVKDNSPYARVYVCPTHNWYDNLAGTGIPTKTFIDRFAAKEQSRNWNIAYHAYPRKMDKTMWSKDAAADLSHDITSNFVCAANLEVLTDYIKNTYGSKHRIILSEQGFDAKTLGEEAQAASLAYLYYAAARNDMVDAMIYVQFKDNLGATGAGLYQGLVNADGTGRQAYNVFKYMDGPYASTVVEQYLKYIKPNDTGTPISSWTDDIIWKAAPTLATITSAQLYIPDNQSGPCVQMAMSATTSASADLEYRWLVYDQSTAVWRVVSGWQLNQNILNWYPENAGNYLVQGEVRVAGNTNSVKTATTGYQYGNAINPPESAPAVSGLSSVGIYLWQYENGLIEGGAVVNDGTDKSQLSYRWLVYDVKNNQWIQAGDWSADYGIHYSPSSSGDYLVYCEVKDAQGTVVNTTVGVNYRHAIEAICQMPDPAGNGYLIGIQSFNNLGYYYEMQILDCNLYVQGKDAWIYTTGKCGTQGNTLWTTWQPVPGYYWTLFNLYDASGNLVDQQCYGFTNAQ
;
A
#
# COMPACT_ATOMS: atom_id res chain seq x y z
N ALA A 1 5.19 31.41 2.94
CA ALA A 1 5.71 31.15 4.29
C ALA A 1 4.87 30.11 5.04
N THR A 2 3.57 30.37 5.34
CA THR A 2 2.76 29.43 6.14
C THR A 2 2.49 28.12 5.41
N LEU A 3 2.05 28.17 4.15
CA LEU A 3 1.77 26.97 3.34
C LEU A 3 3.05 26.15 3.12
N ASP A 4 4.13 26.79 2.83
CA ASP A 4 5.44 26.20 2.66
C ASP A 4 5.91 25.47 3.95
N ALA A 5 5.83 26.14 5.10
CA ALA A 5 6.15 25.51 6.39
C ALA A 5 5.24 24.32 6.72
N THR A 6 3.96 24.38 6.32
CA THR A 6 3.03 23.27 6.51
C THR A 6 3.43 22.06 5.65
N PHE A 7 3.80 22.28 4.40
CA PHE A 7 4.22 21.20 3.51
C PHE A 7 5.53 20.55 3.98
N HIS A 8 6.51 21.34 4.41
CA HIS A 8 7.75 20.80 4.98
C HIS A 8 7.49 20.01 6.26
N TYR A 9 6.63 20.50 7.15
CA TYR A 9 6.24 19.76 8.35
C TYR A 9 5.59 18.42 8.03
N LEU A 10 4.63 18.40 7.10
CA LEU A 10 3.98 17.14 6.68
C LEU A 10 4.97 16.19 6.02
N ALA A 11 5.83 16.71 5.14
CA ALA A 11 6.84 15.90 4.46
C ALA A 11 7.89 15.35 5.44
N ASP A 12 8.27 16.12 6.46
CA ASP A 12 9.17 15.67 7.52
C ASP A 12 8.53 14.54 8.34
N VAL A 13 7.28 14.71 8.78
CA VAL A 13 6.59 13.71 9.59
C VAL A 13 6.32 12.41 8.81
N PHE A 14 5.86 12.52 7.56
CA PHE A 14 5.42 11.36 6.76
C PHE A 14 6.44 10.93 5.69
N GLY A 15 7.59 11.55 5.64
CA GLY A 15 8.72 11.14 4.81
C GLY A 15 9.76 10.29 5.55
N GLN A 16 9.55 10.02 6.84
CA GLN A 16 10.45 9.21 7.66
C GLN A 16 10.36 7.73 7.30
N SER A 17 11.41 6.97 7.61
CA SER A 17 11.53 5.55 7.25
C SER A 17 10.46 4.64 7.86
N ASP A 18 9.85 5.04 8.95
CA ASP A 18 8.79 4.30 9.67
C ASP A 18 7.37 4.72 9.26
N CYS A 19 7.23 5.87 8.60
CA CYS A 19 5.95 6.42 8.11
C CYS A 19 6.02 6.85 6.65
N PHE A 20 6.77 6.15 5.83
CA PHE A 20 7.12 6.59 4.47
C PHE A 20 5.91 6.63 3.52
N ILE A 21 5.47 7.83 3.18
CA ILE A 21 4.49 8.06 2.10
C ILE A 21 5.23 8.22 0.77
N GLN A 22 4.96 7.34 -0.18
CA GLN A 22 5.59 7.34 -1.49
C GLN A 22 4.87 8.18 -2.54
N ASN A 23 3.55 8.34 -2.42
CA ASN A 23 2.72 9.05 -3.38
C ASN A 23 1.97 10.18 -2.68
N TRP A 24 2.24 11.41 -3.10
CA TRP A 24 1.72 12.63 -2.51
C TRP A 24 0.81 13.36 -3.49
N ILE A 25 -0.43 13.63 -3.10
CA ILE A 25 -1.43 14.26 -3.95
C ILE A 25 -1.66 15.69 -3.48
N LEU A 26 -1.47 16.66 -4.38
CA LEU A 26 -1.76 18.07 -4.12
C LEU A 26 -3.19 18.42 -4.55
N GLY A 27 -3.96 18.89 -3.59
CA GLY A 27 -5.31 19.39 -3.80
C GLY A 27 -6.33 18.31 -4.10
N ASN A 28 -7.56 18.75 -4.36
CA ASN A 28 -8.67 17.92 -4.77
C ASN A 28 -9.42 18.59 -5.91
N GLU A 29 -9.56 17.89 -7.03
CA GLU A 29 -10.30 18.35 -8.22
C GLU A 29 -9.99 19.82 -8.60
N ILE A 30 -8.70 20.13 -8.72
CA ILE A 30 -8.20 21.50 -8.91
C ILE A 30 -8.71 22.18 -10.17
N THR A 31 -9.30 21.43 -11.10
CA THR A 31 -9.98 21.93 -12.28
C THR A 31 -11.45 22.31 -12.03
N ALA A 32 -11.95 22.12 -10.81
CA ALA A 32 -13.28 22.58 -10.38
C ALA A 32 -13.17 23.61 -9.23
N PRO A 33 -12.60 24.79 -9.47
CA PRO A 33 -12.19 25.72 -8.41
C PRO A 33 -13.35 26.28 -7.58
N GLN A 34 -14.56 26.29 -8.11
CA GLN A 34 -15.74 26.80 -7.39
C GLN A 34 -16.46 25.71 -6.57
N HIS A 35 -16.30 24.44 -6.94
CA HIS A 35 -17.09 23.35 -6.35
C HIS A 35 -16.31 22.47 -5.38
N TYR A 36 -15.12 22.02 -5.76
CA TYR A 36 -14.39 20.99 -5.02
C TYR A 36 -13.01 21.42 -4.56
N ASN A 37 -12.43 22.44 -5.20
CA ASN A 37 -11.16 23.01 -4.77
C ASN A 37 -11.29 24.30 -3.95
N TYR A 38 -12.47 24.93 -3.96
CA TYR A 38 -12.83 26.12 -3.14
C TYR A 38 -11.86 27.30 -3.23
N CYS A 39 -11.11 27.42 -4.30
CA CYS A 39 -10.17 28.53 -4.49
C CYS A 39 -10.78 29.75 -5.20
N GLY A 40 -12.10 29.76 -5.39
CA GLY A 40 -12.84 30.90 -5.96
C GLY A 40 -12.98 30.86 -7.48
N SER A 41 -13.51 31.95 -8.02
CA SER A 41 -13.77 32.10 -9.46
C SER A 41 -12.65 32.91 -10.09
N TYR A 42 -11.67 32.24 -10.65
CA TYR A 42 -10.57 32.84 -11.39
C TYR A 42 -10.60 32.39 -12.87
N ASP A 43 -9.97 33.17 -13.72
CA ASP A 43 -9.69 32.70 -15.07
C ASP A 43 -8.70 31.52 -15.06
N ILE A 44 -8.65 30.79 -16.17
CA ILE A 44 -7.84 29.57 -16.26
C ILE A 44 -6.34 29.84 -16.05
N ASN A 45 -5.80 30.97 -16.45
CA ASN A 45 -4.38 31.26 -16.30
C ASN A 45 -4.05 31.48 -14.82
N THR A 46 -4.90 32.23 -14.11
CA THR A 46 -4.76 32.45 -12.67
C THR A 46 -4.85 31.13 -11.89
N ASN A 47 -5.80 30.25 -12.25
CA ASN A 47 -5.90 28.92 -11.61
C ASN A 47 -4.65 28.06 -11.85
N VAL A 48 -4.13 28.06 -13.07
CA VAL A 48 -2.90 27.34 -13.40
C VAL A 48 -1.71 27.94 -12.64
N ASP A 49 -1.62 29.26 -12.52
CA ASP A 49 -0.55 29.93 -11.77
C ASP A 49 -0.59 29.58 -10.27
N ILE A 50 -1.78 29.52 -9.70
CA ILE A 50 -1.96 29.07 -8.30
C ILE A 50 -1.54 27.61 -8.16
N ALA A 51 -1.97 26.74 -9.07
CA ALA A 51 -1.65 25.32 -9.06
C ALA A 51 -0.13 25.09 -9.17
N VAL A 52 0.54 25.76 -10.11
CA VAL A 52 1.99 25.66 -10.29
C VAL A 52 2.74 26.11 -9.02
N LYS A 53 2.42 27.30 -8.49
CA LYS A 53 3.07 27.78 -7.26
C LYS A 53 2.87 26.86 -6.06
N SER A 54 1.67 26.31 -5.93
CA SER A 54 1.37 25.37 -4.84
C SER A 54 2.10 24.05 -5.05
N PHE A 55 2.18 23.60 -6.31
CA PHE A 55 2.89 22.39 -6.69
C PHE A 55 4.40 22.53 -6.43
N ASP A 56 4.99 23.66 -6.80
CA ASP A 56 6.41 23.92 -6.56
C ASP A 56 6.77 23.78 -5.08
N LEU A 57 6.03 24.48 -4.21
CA LEU A 57 6.26 24.42 -2.76
C LEU A 57 6.06 23.00 -2.20
N PHE A 58 5.02 22.32 -2.67
CA PHE A 58 4.71 20.97 -2.22
C PHE A 58 5.74 19.95 -2.72
N TYR A 59 6.09 20.05 -3.99
CA TYR A 59 7.09 19.18 -4.62
C TYR A 59 8.44 19.31 -3.93
N ASP A 60 8.92 20.55 -3.73
CA ASP A 60 10.21 20.81 -3.10
C ASP A 60 10.22 20.28 -1.66
N ALA A 61 9.19 20.55 -0.86
CA ALA A 61 9.07 20.04 0.49
C ALA A 61 9.07 18.49 0.56
N VAL A 62 8.35 17.83 -0.36
CA VAL A 62 8.32 16.36 -0.45
C VAL A 62 9.69 15.83 -0.85
N LYS A 63 10.34 16.46 -1.85
CA LYS A 63 11.63 15.99 -2.38
C LYS A 63 12.80 16.21 -1.43
N ASP A 64 12.75 17.25 -0.60
CA ASP A 64 13.76 17.50 0.43
C ASP A 64 13.80 16.37 1.48
N ASN A 65 12.64 15.77 1.79
CA ASN A 65 12.53 14.69 2.78
C ASN A 65 12.49 13.29 2.14
N SER A 66 11.91 13.18 0.95
CA SER A 66 11.70 11.91 0.24
C SER A 66 12.04 12.10 -1.24
N PRO A 67 13.32 12.08 -1.64
CA PRO A 67 13.76 12.40 -3.01
C PRO A 67 13.08 11.55 -4.09
N TYR A 68 12.60 10.38 -3.72
CA TYR A 68 12.03 9.38 -4.61
C TYR A 68 10.50 9.32 -4.60
N ALA A 69 9.86 10.02 -3.66
CA ALA A 69 8.40 10.10 -3.63
C ALA A 69 7.86 10.77 -4.90
N ARG A 70 6.68 10.35 -5.31
CA ARG A 70 5.98 10.94 -6.46
C ARG A 70 4.99 11.98 -5.98
N VAL A 71 4.90 13.09 -6.73
CA VAL A 71 3.97 14.17 -6.44
C VAL A 71 2.99 14.27 -7.61
N TYR A 72 1.71 14.38 -7.27
CA TYR A 72 0.60 14.35 -8.19
C TYR A 72 -0.23 15.63 -8.10
N VAL A 73 -0.75 16.07 -9.23
CA VAL A 73 -1.86 17.03 -9.31
C VAL A 73 -3.17 16.28 -9.52
N CYS A 74 -4.26 16.79 -8.97
CA CYS A 74 -5.55 16.08 -8.93
C CYS A 74 -6.63 16.84 -9.72
N PRO A 75 -6.77 16.62 -11.05
CA PRO A 75 -7.85 17.17 -11.85
C PRO A 75 -9.11 16.30 -11.82
N THR A 76 -10.24 16.87 -12.31
CA THR A 76 -11.51 16.15 -12.50
C THR A 76 -11.52 15.30 -13.77
N HIS A 77 -12.58 14.49 -13.95
CA HIS A 77 -12.83 13.69 -15.15
C HIS A 77 -13.29 14.49 -16.39
N ASN A 78 -13.58 15.78 -16.24
CA ASN A 78 -14.00 16.63 -17.36
C ASN A 78 -12.80 16.91 -18.27
N TRP A 79 -12.72 16.19 -19.39
CA TRP A 79 -11.52 16.20 -20.23
C TRP A 79 -11.52 17.38 -21.20
N TYR A 80 -12.53 17.47 -22.05
CA TYR A 80 -12.66 18.52 -23.05
C TYR A 80 -13.75 19.52 -22.71
N ASP A 81 -14.70 19.15 -21.89
CA ASP A 81 -15.81 19.97 -21.41
C ASP A 81 -15.48 20.67 -20.08
N ASN A 82 -16.16 21.75 -19.78
CA ASN A 82 -15.97 22.54 -18.57
C ASN A 82 -17.09 22.39 -17.53
N LEU A 83 -17.71 21.26 -17.45
CA LEU A 83 -18.77 20.94 -16.48
C LEU A 83 -19.74 22.11 -16.21
N ALA A 84 -20.69 22.34 -17.14
CA ALA A 84 -21.68 23.39 -17.05
C ALA A 84 -21.11 24.83 -16.93
N GLY A 85 -19.91 25.06 -17.44
CA GLY A 85 -19.29 26.39 -17.46
C GLY A 85 -18.56 26.78 -16.17
N THR A 86 -18.47 25.90 -15.19
CA THR A 86 -17.91 26.19 -13.84
C THR A 86 -16.54 25.56 -13.58
N GLY A 87 -16.12 24.64 -14.45
CA GLY A 87 -14.84 23.96 -14.36
C GLY A 87 -13.85 24.43 -15.44
N ILE A 88 -12.66 23.88 -15.37
CA ILE A 88 -11.61 24.03 -16.38
C ILE A 88 -11.47 22.66 -17.05
N PRO A 89 -11.48 22.57 -18.40
CA PRO A 89 -11.18 21.31 -19.07
C PRO A 89 -9.83 20.77 -18.64
N THR A 90 -9.80 19.54 -18.16
CA THR A 90 -8.60 18.91 -17.59
C THR A 90 -7.46 18.86 -18.60
N LYS A 91 -7.75 18.55 -19.86
CA LYS A 91 -6.74 18.61 -20.92
C LYS A 91 -6.09 19.98 -21.03
N THR A 92 -6.90 21.03 -21.09
CA THR A 92 -6.39 22.41 -21.18
C THR A 92 -5.59 22.82 -19.96
N PHE A 93 -6.03 22.38 -18.76
CA PHE A 93 -5.27 22.59 -17.53
C PHE A 93 -3.91 21.91 -17.60
N ILE A 94 -3.86 20.62 -17.96
CA ILE A 94 -2.61 19.86 -18.06
C ILE A 94 -1.64 20.51 -19.05
N ASP A 95 -2.12 20.91 -20.22
CA ASP A 95 -1.27 21.55 -21.24
C ASP A 95 -0.62 22.82 -20.71
N ARG A 96 -1.38 23.67 -20.03
CA ARG A 96 -0.87 24.94 -19.47
C ARG A 96 0.01 24.71 -18.23
N PHE A 97 -0.35 23.74 -17.40
CA PHE A 97 0.44 23.36 -16.25
C PHE A 97 1.80 22.82 -16.69
N ALA A 98 1.82 21.85 -17.60
CA ALA A 98 3.05 21.26 -18.12
C ALA A 98 3.94 22.28 -18.87
N ALA A 99 3.36 23.25 -19.55
CA ALA A 99 4.11 24.33 -20.22
C ALA A 99 4.88 25.22 -19.21
N LYS A 100 4.38 25.35 -17.98
CA LYS A 100 5.03 26.10 -16.89
C LYS A 100 5.93 25.21 -16.05
N GLU A 101 5.56 23.93 -15.83
CA GLU A 101 6.26 22.98 -14.98
C GLU A 101 7.16 22.04 -15.80
N GLN A 102 8.21 22.61 -16.39
CA GLN A 102 9.14 21.85 -17.26
C GLN A 102 10.25 21.14 -16.51
N SER A 103 10.54 21.56 -15.28
CA SER A 103 11.71 21.12 -14.51
C SER A 103 11.40 19.98 -13.52
N ARG A 104 10.15 19.86 -13.08
CA ARG A 104 9.74 18.88 -12.08
C ARG A 104 8.96 17.73 -12.70
N ASN A 105 9.16 16.52 -12.16
CA ASN A 105 8.42 15.35 -12.62
C ASN A 105 7.06 15.26 -11.92
N TRP A 106 6.05 15.86 -12.53
CA TRP A 106 4.67 15.83 -12.07
C TRP A 106 3.95 14.57 -12.53
N ASN A 107 2.94 14.16 -11.77
CA ASN A 107 2.09 13.00 -12.05
C ASN A 107 0.61 13.41 -11.89
N ILE A 108 -0.31 12.52 -12.24
CA ILE A 108 -1.74 12.82 -12.23
C ILE A 108 -2.47 11.84 -11.29
N ALA A 109 -3.17 12.41 -10.31
CA ALA A 109 -4.15 11.70 -9.49
C ALA A 109 -5.54 12.01 -10.08
N TYR A 110 -6.11 11.05 -10.78
CA TYR A 110 -7.29 11.26 -11.61
C TYR A 110 -8.55 10.67 -11.01
N HIS A 111 -9.67 11.41 -11.07
CA HIS A 111 -10.97 10.93 -10.61
C HIS A 111 -11.77 10.40 -11.80
N ALA A 112 -11.75 9.08 -11.98
CA ALA A 112 -12.35 8.43 -13.15
C ALA A 112 -13.84 8.08 -12.96
N TYR A 113 -14.62 9.00 -12.37
CA TYR A 113 -16.05 8.80 -12.18
C TYR A 113 -16.81 8.65 -13.51
N PRO A 114 -17.92 7.89 -13.53
CA PRO A 114 -18.82 7.91 -14.68
C PRO A 114 -19.42 9.32 -14.86
N ARG A 115 -19.78 9.63 -16.10
CA ARG A 115 -20.36 10.95 -16.46
C ARG A 115 -21.57 11.33 -15.60
N LYS A 116 -22.39 10.34 -15.27
CA LYS A 116 -23.55 10.48 -14.41
C LYS A 116 -23.50 9.40 -13.32
N MET A 117 -23.64 9.81 -12.08
CA MET A 117 -23.58 8.90 -10.94
C MET A 117 -24.72 7.87 -10.87
N ASP A 118 -25.84 8.19 -11.53
CA ASP A 118 -27.02 7.34 -11.62
C ASP A 118 -27.03 6.42 -12.85
N LYS A 119 -25.96 6.38 -13.61
CA LYS A 119 -25.81 5.56 -14.81
C LYS A 119 -24.50 4.77 -14.78
N THR A 120 -24.52 3.60 -15.38
CA THR A 120 -23.30 2.85 -15.63
C THR A 120 -22.46 3.55 -16.71
N MET A 121 -21.14 3.36 -16.67
CA MET A 121 -20.25 3.98 -17.65
C MET A 121 -20.42 3.46 -19.09
N TRP A 122 -21.06 2.30 -19.25
CA TRP A 122 -21.38 1.70 -20.57
C TRP A 122 -22.81 1.96 -21.02
N SER A 123 -23.59 2.74 -20.30
CA SER A 123 -24.95 3.08 -20.69
C SER A 123 -24.99 3.92 -21.97
N LYS A 124 -26.12 3.87 -22.70
CA LYS A 124 -26.33 4.69 -23.89
C LYS A 124 -26.19 6.17 -23.59
N ASP A 125 -26.64 6.62 -22.43
CA ASP A 125 -26.53 8.02 -22.00
C ASP A 125 -25.07 8.42 -21.78
N ALA A 126 -24.26 7.52 -21.21
CA ALA A 126 -22.82 7.76 -21.04
C ALA A 126 -22.12 7.77 -22.42
N ALA A 127 -22.44 6.85 -23.28
CA ALA A 127 -21.85 6.73 -24.61
C ALA A 127 -22.12 7.95 -25.51
N ALA A 128 -23.19 8.71 -25.28
CA ALA A 128 -23.50 9.91 -26.05
C ALA A 128 -22.47 11.05 -25.88
N ASP A 129 -21.81 11.10 -24.71
CA ASP A 129 -20.83 12.14 -24.38
C ASP A 129 -19.38 11.61 -24.33
N LEU A 130 -19.17 10.33 -24.59
CA LEU A 130 -17.90 9.64 -24.48
C LEU A 130 -17.39 9.22 -25.84
N SER A 131 -16.20 9.67 -26.22
CA SER A 131 -15.48 9.18 -27.39
C SER A 131 -14.12 8.61 -26.99
N HIS A 132 -13.47 7.91 -27.94
CA HIS A 132 -12.17 7.27 -27.80
C HIS A 132 -11.05 8.09 -28.43
N ASP A 133 -11.30 9.37 -28.62
CA ASP A 133 -10.33 10.31 -29.13
C ASP A 133 -10.17 11.50 -28.17
N ILE A 134 -9.20 12.34 -28.48
CA ILE A 134 -8.80 13.48 -27.65
C ILE A 134 -9.91 14.52 -27.43
N THR A 135 -10.97 14.49 -28.22
CA THR A 135 -12.11 15.41 -28.13
C THR A 135 -13.22 14.90 -27.23
N SER A 136 -13.03 13.77 -26.56
CA SER A 136 -13.99 13.27 -25.58
C SER A 136 -14.30 14.33 -24.53
N ASN A 137 -15.57 14.54 -24.20
CA ASN A 137 -15.95 15.54 -23.22
C ASN A 137 -15.44 15.18 -21.81
N PHE A 138 -15.40 13.90 -21.49
CA PHE A 138 -14.85 13.41 -20.24
C PHE A 138 -14.14 12.07 -20.43
N VAL A 139 -13.33 11.69 -19.44
CA VAL A 139 -12.65 10.42 -19.40
C VAL A 139 -13.02 9.68 -18.11
N CYS A 140 -13.45 8.44 -18.25
CA CYS A 140 -13.72 7.51 -17.16
C CYS A 140 -13.03 6.18 -17.44
N ALA A 141 -13.36 5.13 -16.69
CA ALA A 141 -12.77 3.81 -16.93
C ALA A 141 -13.08 3.26 -18.34
N ALA A 142 -14.19 3.67 -18.96
CA ALA A 142 -14.61 3.17 -20.28
C ALA A 142 -13.79 3.72 -21.45
N ASN A 143 -13.09 4.82 -21.29
CA ASN A 143 -12.21 5.43 -22.30
C ASN A 143 -10.91 5.97 -21.67
N LEU A 144 -10.36 5.25 -20.69
CA LEU A 144 -9.20 5.66 -19.91
C LEU A 144 -7.96 5.90 -20.80
N GLU A 145 -7.85 5.19 -21.91
CA GLU A 145 -6.79 5.35 -22.91
C GLU A 145 -6.69 6.76 -23.48
N VAL A 146 -7.79 7.51 -23.55
CA VAL A 146 -7.78 8.90 -24.03
C VAL A 146 -6.84 9.75 -23.17
N LEU A 147 -6.94 9.65 -21.85
CA LEU A 147 -6.03 10.31 -20.91
C LEU A 147 -4.62 9.74 -21.01
N THR A 148 -4.51 8.43 -20.88
CA THR A 148 -3.21 7.78 -20.70
C THR A 148 -2.34 7.85 -21.95
N ASP A 149 -2.92 7.69 -23.14
CA ASP A 149 -2.19 7.84 -24.39
C ASP A 149 -1.81 9.30 -24.63
N TYR A 150 -2.69 10.22 -24.28
CA TYR A 150 -2.36 11.65 -24.40
C TYR A 150 -1.13 12.00 -23.57
N ILE A 151 -1.12 11.60 -22.29
CA ILE A 151 0.02 11.85 -21.40
C ILE A 151 1.28 11.16 -21.92
N LYS A 152 1.18 9.89 -22.26
CA LYS A 152 2.32 9.09 -22.75
C LYS A 152 2.93 9.68 -24.02
N ASN A 153 2.10 10.04 -24.98
CA ASN A 153 2.56 10.51 -26.29
C ASN A 153 3.01 11.96 -26.27
N THR A 154 2.46 12.80 -25.40
CA THR A 154 2.76 14.24 -25.35
C THR A 154 3.89 14.56 -24.37
N TYR A 155 3.90 13.92 -23.20
CA TYR A 155 4.80 14.26 -22.09
C TYR A 155 5.74 13.12 -21.70
N GLY A 156 5.45 11.91 -22.14
CA GLY A 156 6.25 10.72 -21.89
C GLY A 156 5.76 9.85 -20.73
N SER A 157 6.18 8.58 -20.71
CA SER A 157 5.76 7.57 -19.73
C SER A 157 6.26 7.82 -18.31
N LYS A 158 7.15 8.78 -18.11
CA LYS A 158 7.63 9.18 -16.77
C LYS A 158 6.54 9.86 -15.94
N HIS A 159 5.52 10.44 -16.57
CA HIS A 159 4.39 11.07 -15.90
C HIS A 159 3.31 10.01 -15.65
N ARG A 160 3.28 9.52 -14.41
CA ARG A 160 2.44 8.39 -14.01
C ARG A 160 1.03 8.84 -13.60
N ILE A 161 0.09 7.91 -13.64
CA ILE A 161 -1.31 8.16 -13.31
C ILE A 161 -1.73 7.21 -12.20
N ILE A 162 -2.41 7.75 -11.19
CA ILE A 162 -3.19 6.96 -10.23
C ILE A 162 -4.65 7.36 -10.35
N LEU A 163 -5.55 6.39 -10.28
CA LEU A 163 -6.98 6.65 -10.16
C LEU A 163 -7.28 6.81 -8.67
N SER A 164 -7.32 8.06 -8.21
CA SER A 164 -7.30 8.36 -6.77
C SER A 164 -8.68 8.47 -6.14
N GLU A 165 -9.73 8.63 -6.95
CA GLU A 165 -11.10 8.70 -6.44
C GLU A 165 -12.09 8.30 -7.52
N GLN A 166 -12.83 7.23 -7.28
CA GLN A 166 -13.95 6.77 -8.09
C GLN A 166 -14.84 5.83 -7.29
N GLY A 167 -16.14 5.89 -7.56
CA GLY A 167 -17.13 5.05 -6.91
C GLY A 167 -18.41 4.96 -7.73
N PHE A 168 -19.27 4.02 -7.38
CA PHE A 168 -20.51 3.72 -8.09
C PHE A 168 -21.65 3.62 -7.08
N ASP A 169 -22.73 4.36 -7.31
CA ASP A 169 -23.85 4.45 -6.38
C ASP A 169 -24.75 3.20 -6.44
N ALA A 170 -24.65 2.34 -5.44
CA ALA A 170 -25.44 1.11 -5.37
C ALA A 170 -26.93 1.34 -5.22
N LYS A 171 -27.36 2.48 -4.67
CA LYS A 171 -28.79 2.77 -4.50
C LYS A 171 -29.49 3.02 -5.82
N THR A 172 -28.81 3.69 -6.74
CA THR A 172 -29.37 4.02 -8.07
C THR A 172 -29.07 2.95 -9.11
N LEU A 173 -27.89 2.33 -9.03
CA LEU A 173 -27.46 1.32 -10.01
C LEU A 173 -27.89 -0.11 -9.68
N GLY A 174 -28.08 -0.41 -8.38
CA GLY A 174 -28.14 -1.76 -7.85
C GLY A 174 -26.74 -2.31 -7.52
N GLU A 175 -26.67 -3.24 -6.56
CA GLU A 175 -25.42 -3.78 -6.08
C GLU A 175 -24.64 -4.58 -7.15
N GLU A 176 -25.36 -5.27 -8.05
CA GLU A 176 -24.75 -6.01 -9.16
C GLU A 176 -24.06 -5.09 -10.16
N ALA A 177 -24.69 -3.96 -10.49
CA ALA A 177 -24.10 -3.00 -11.42
C ALA A 177 -22.96 -2.23 -10.75
N GLN A 178 -23.03 -1.97 -9.43
CA GLN A 178 -21.91 -1.44 -8.67
C GLN A 178 -20.71 -2.40 -8.71
N ALA A 179 -20.94 -3.68 -8.42
CA ALA A 179 -19.92 -4.73 -8.44
C ALA A 179 -19.29 -4.90 -9.84
N ALA A 180 -20.12 -4.92 -10.88
CA ALA A 180 -19.67 -4.98 -12.28
C ALA A 180 -18.82 -3.75 -12.66
N SER A 181 -19.25 -2.56 -12.23
CA SER A 181 -18.54 -1.31 -12.50
C SER A 181 -17.16 -1.27 -11.82
N LEU A 182 -17.09 -1.77 -10.59
CA LEU A 182 -15.82 -1.88 -9.87
C LEU A 182 -14.85 -2.85 -10.56
N ALA A 183 -15.34 -4.03 -10.95
CA ALA A 183 -14.53 -5.00 -11.67
C ALA A 183 -14.02 -4.43 -13.02
N TYR A 184 -14.90 -3.77 -13.76
CA TYR A 184 -14.56 -3.12 -15.01
C TYR A 184 -13.45 -2.07 -14.81
N LEU A 185 -13.62 -1.18 -13.85
CA LEU A 185 -12.63 -0.16 -13.50
C LEU A 185 -11.27 -0.77 -13.14
N TYR A 186 -11.29 -1.82 -12.31
CA TYR A 186 -10.07 -2.52 -11.93
C TYR A 186 -9.32 -3.08 -13.15
N TYR A 187 -10.03 -3.81 -14.02
CA TYR A 187 -9.39 -4.40 -15.19
C TYR A 187 -8.95 -3.36 -16.22
N ALA A 188 -9.69 -2.26 -16.37
CA ALA A 188 -9.25 -1.14 -17.20
C ALA A 188 -7.94 -0.53 -16.65
N ALA A 189 -7.85 -0.31 -15.35
CA ALA A 189 -6.65 0.20 -14.70
C ALA A 189 -5.48 -0.80 -14.78
N ALA A 190 -5.71 -2.06 -14.41
CA ALA A 190 -4.69 -3.12 -14.38
C ALA A 190 -4.10 -3.44 -15.77
N ARG A 191 -4.83 -3.14 -16.83
CA ARG A 191 -4.42 -3.35 -18.23
C ARG A 191 -3.86 -2.10 -18.91
N ASN A 192 -3.68 -1.03 -18.16
CA ASN A 192 -3.15 0.23 -18.68
C ASN A 192 -1.77 0.49 -18.10
N ASP A 193 -0.75 0.46 -18.93
CA ASP A 193 0.66 0.59 -18.55
C ASP A 193 1.04 1.96 -17.95
N MET A 194 0.14 2.95 -18.05
CA MET A 194 0.33 4.28 -17.47
C MET A 194 -0.28 4.43 -16.07
N VAL A 195 -1.10 3.47 -15.63
CA VAL A 195 -1.82 3.53 -14.35
C VAL A 195 -1.10 2.68 -13.31
N ASP A 196 -0.71 3.29 -12.20
CA ASP A 196 0.05 2.64 -11.12
C ASP A 196 -0.84 2.17 -9.97
N ALA A 197 -1.98 2.80 -9.75
CA ALA A 197 -2.89 2.46 -8.65
C ALA A 197 -4.33 2.87 -8.95
N MET A 198 -5.25 2.18 -8.26
CA MET A 198 -6.67 2.50 -8.23
C MET A 198 -7.14 2.53 -6.77
N ILE A 199 -7.75 3.64 -6.33
CA ILE A 199 -8.30 3.81 -5.00
C ILE A 199 -9.82 3.95 -5.13
N TYR A 200 -10.56 3.06 -4.50
CA TYR A 200 -12.02 3.06 -4.56
C TYR A 200 -12.61 3.90 -3.42
N VAL A 201 -13.56 4.75 -3.73
CA VAL A 201 -14.35 5.53 -2.78
C VAL A 201 -15.74 4.90 -2.65
N GLN A 202 -16.09 4.38 -1.51
CA GLN A 202 -15.44 4.35 -0.19
C GLN A 202 -15.57 2.96 0.43
N PHE A 203 -14.91 2.69 1.57
CA PHE A 203 -15.06 1.40 2.24
C PHE A 203 -16.48 1.21 2.81
N LYS A 204 -16.99 2.19 3.55
CA LYS A 204 -18.31 2.14 4.18
C LYS A 204 -19.12 3.37 3.83
N ASP A 205 -20.42 3.19 3.58
CA ASP A 205 -21.32 4.32 3.34
C ASP A 205 -21.28 5.33 4.47
N ASN A 206 -21.05 6.58 4.12
CA ASN A 206 -21.20 7.70 5.01
C ASN A 206 -22.49 8.47 4.64
N LEU A 207 -23.56 8.22 5.38
CA LEU A 207 -24.86 8.89 5.19
C LEU A 207 -24.94 10.24 5.90
N GLY A 208 -23.84 10.68 6.54
CA GLY A 208 -23.75 11.96 7.23
C GLY A 208 -23.72 13.16 6.28
N ALA A 209 -23.81 14.38 6.85
CA ALA A 209 -24.08 15.63 6.18
C ALA A 209 -23.12 16.04 5.05
N THR A 210 -21.94 15.47 4.97
CA THR A 210 -20.92 15.81 3.95
C THR A 210 -20.90 14.84 2.75
N GLY A 211 -21.42 13.63 2.91
CA GLY A 211 -21.39 12.59 1.88
C GLY A 211 -22.55 12.65 0.89
N ALA A 212 -23.41 13.65 0.97
CA ALA A 212 -24.57 13.85 0.08
C ALA A 212 -25.45 12.59 -0.11
N GLY A 213 -25.35 11.59 0.77
CA GLY A 213 -26.09 10.34 0.65
C GLY A 213 -25.61 9.44 -0.50
N LEU A 214 -24.34 9.50 -0.89
CA LEU A 214 -23.76 8.61 -1.88
C LEU A 214 -23.58 7.21 -1.29
N TYR A 215 -24.21 6.22 -1.91
CA TYR A 215 -24.18 4.82 -1.52
C TYR A 215 -23.07 4.09 -2.29
N GLN A 216 -21.84 4.57 -2.18
CA GLN A 216 -20.69 4.05 -2.91
C GLN A 216 -19.86 3.05 -2.10
N GLY A 217 -20.19 2.83 -0.83
CA GLY A 217 -19.43 1.93 0.05
C GLY A 217 -19.34 0.51 -0.50
N LEU A 218 -18.22 -0.16 -0.23
CA LEU A 218 -18.10 -1.60 -0.36
C LEU A 218 -18.99 -2.32 0.66
N VAL A 219 -19.25 -1.64 1.79
CA VAL A 219 -20.17 -2.09 2.82
C VAL A 219 -21.24 -1.01 3.08
N ASN A 220 -22.40 -1.45 3.49
CA ASN A 220 -23.50 -0.59 3.90
C ASN A 220 -23.18 0.20 5.17
N ALA A 221 -24.00 1.21 5.48
CA ALA A 221 -23.85 2.00 6.71
C ALA A 221 -23.96 1.17 7.99
N ASP A 222 -24.67 0.04 7.97
CA ASP A 222 -24.79 -0.90 9.08
C ASP A 222 -23.60 -1.87 9.19
N GLY A 223 -22.65 -1.85 8.23
CA GLY A 223 -21.50 -2.70 8.19
C GLY A 223 -21.68 -4.01 7.41
N THR A 224 -22.86 -4.26 6.84
CA THR A 224 -23.07 -5.44 5.98
C THR A 224 -22.36 -5.28 4.65
N GLY A 225 -21.65 -6.33 4.20
CA GLY A 225 -20.92 -6.32 2.92
C GLY A 225 -21.85 -6.32 1.73
N ARG A 226 -21.54 -5.48 0.73
CA ARG A 226 -22.19 -5.52 -0.58
C ARG A 226 -21.51 -6.53 -1.50
N GLN A 227 -22.10 -6.78 -2.67
CA GLN A 227 -21.48 -7.62 -3.69
C GLN A 227 -20.14 -7.04 -4.18
N ALA A 228 -20.02 -5.73 -4.25
CA ALA A 228 -18.78 -5.03 -4.57
C ALA A 228 -17.63 -5.31 -3.58
N TYR A 229 -17.93 -5.61 -2.31
CA TYR A 229 -16.91 -6.00 -1.34
C TYR A 229 -16.20 -7.30 -1.75
N ASN A 230 -16.95 -8.30 -2.21
CA ASN A 230 -16.36 -9.55 -2.68
C ASN A 230 -15.57 -9.35 -3.99
N VAL A 231 -16.06 -8.49 -4.90
CA VAL A 231 -15.31 -8.13 -6.09
C VAL A 231 -13.98 -7.49 -5.69
N PHE A 232 -13.99 -6.48 -4.84
CA PHE A 232 -12.78 -5.80 -4.38
C PHE A 232 -11.77 -6.76 -3.75
N LYS A 233 -12.26 -7.70 -2.94
CA LYS A 233 -11.42 -8.68 -2.24
C LYS A 233 -10.75 -9.69 -3.17
N TYR A 234 -11.37 -10.05 -4.30
CA TYR A 234 -10.94 -11.19 -5.10
C TYR A 234 -10.57 -10.84 -6.55
N MET A 235 -10.74 -9.60 -7.01
CA MET A 235 -10.58 -9.22 -8.41
C MET A 235 -9.15 -9.38 -8.95
N ASP A 236 -8.14 -9.40 -8.10
CA ASP A 236 -6.73 -9.58 -8.46
C ASP A 236 -6.15 -10.95 -8.05
N GLY A 237 -6.99 -11.81 -7.46
CA GLY A 237 -6.54 -13.07 -6.88
C GLY A 237 -6.97 -14.32 -7.68
N PRO A 238 -6.58 -15.50 -7.20
CA PRO A 238 -6.88 -16.78 -7.87
C PRO A 238 -8.37 -17.11 -7.94
N TYR A 239 -9.19 -16.42 -7.15
CA TYR A 239 -10.64 -16.61 -7.15
C TYR A 239 -11.38 -15.63 -8.07
N ALA A 240 -10.67 -14.79 -8.83
CA ALA A 240 -11.28 -13.79 -9.71
C ALA A 240 -12.25 -14.42 -10.72
N SER A 241 -11.87 -15.53 -11.35
CA SER A 241 -12.74 -16.25 -12.29
C SER A 241 -14.03 -16.76 -11.66
N THR A 242 -14.00 -17.18 -10.40
CA THR A 242 -15.18 -17.72 -9.71
C THR A 242 -16.08 -16.62 -9.15
N VAL A 243 -15.46 -15.57 -8.59
CA VAL A 243 -16.21 -14.53 -7.85
C VAL A 243 -16.59 -13.35 -8.74
N VAL A 244 -15.73 -12.99 -9.71
CA VAL A 244 -15.85 -11.72 -10.45
C VAL A 244 -16.46 -11.90 -11.83
N GLU A 245 -16.16 -12.98 -12.55
CA GLU A 245 -16.67 -13.20 -13.90
C GLU A 245 -18.20 -13.28 -14.00
N GLN A 246 -18.87 -13.66 -12.92
CA GLN A 246 -20.32 -13.67 -12.88
C GLN A 246 -20.96 -12.29 -13.15
N TYR A 247 -20.20 -11.20 -12.97
CA TYR A 247 -20.68 -9.83 -13.18
C TYR A 247 -20.56 -9.36 -14.64
N LEU A 248 -19.86 -10.07 -15.53
CA LEU A 248 -19.80 -9.79 -16.96
C LEU A 248 -21.19 -9.61 -17.58
N LYS A 249 -22.16 -10.42 -17.14
CA LYS A 249 -23.55 -10.36 -17.62
C LYS A 249 -24.26 -9.02 -17.40
N TYR A 250 -23.75 -8.18 -16.52
CA TYR A 250 -24.30 -6.84 -16.25
C TYR A 250 -23.71 -5.77 -17.15
N ILE A 251 -22.60 -6.03 -17.82
CA ILE A 251 -21.94 -5.07 -18.70
C ILE A 251 -22.49 -5.22 -20.11
N LYS A 252 -23.39 -4.31 -20.47
CA LYS A 252 -24.13 -4.32 -21.73
C LYS A 252 -23.85 -3.02 -22.49
N PRO A 253 -22.88 -3.01 -23.40
CA PRO A 253 -22.53 -1.81 -24.16
C PRO A 253 -23.71 -1.11 -24.82
N ASN A 254 -23.84 0.18 -24.62
CA ASN A 254 -24.95 0.99 -25.15
C ASN A 254 -26.35 0.46 -24.79
N ASP A 255 -26.49 -0.22 -23.68
CA ASP A 255 -27.73 -0.89 -23.24
C ASP A 255 -28.27 -1.90 -24.29
N THR A 256 -27.41 -2.52 -25.08
CA THR A 256 -27.81 -3.37 -26.22
C THR A 256 -28.49 -4.69 -25.81
N GLY A 257 -28.47 -5.04 -24.57
CA GLY A 257 -29.01 -6.30 -24.09
C GLY A 257 -28.07 -7.51 -24.25
N THR A 258 -26.95 -7.37 -24.98
CA THR A 258 -25.92 -8.40 -25.11
C THR A 258 -24.78 -8.11 -24.17
N PRO A 259 -24.55 -8.92 -23.14
CA PRO A 259 -23.41 -8.77 -22.25
C PRO A 259 -22.09 -9.04 -22.98
N ILE A 260 -21.00 -8.48 -22.47
CA ILE A 260 -19.65 -8.92 -22.86
C ILE A 260 -19.40 -10.34 -22.33
N SER A 261 -18.58 -11.11 -23.04
CA SER A 261 -18.29 -12.51 -22.69
C SER A 261 -17.00 -12.68 -21.91
N SER A 262 -16.14 -11.68 -21.94
CA SER A 262 -14.85 -11.64 -21.24
C SER A 262 -14.51 -10.21 -20.86
N TRP A 263 -13.71 -10.01 -19.81
CA TRP A 263 -13.10 -8.71 -19.48
C TRP A 263 -12.12 -8.20 -20.55
N THR A 264 -11.72 -9.08 -21.48
CA THR A 264 -10.91 -8.74 -22.65
C THR A 264 -11.73 -8.44 -23.90
N ASP A 265 -13.02 -8.78 -23.89
CA ASP A 265 -13.94 -8.41 -24.97
C ASP A 265 -14.38 -6.98 -24.75
N ASP A 266 -13.85 -6.27 -25.39
CA ASP A 266 -13.76 -4.92 -25.40
C ASP A 266 -15.01 -4.21 -25.78
N ILE A 267 -15.39 -3.40 -24.87
CA ILE A 267 -15.95 -2.18 -25.30
C ILE A 267 -14.81 -1.27 -25.77
N ILE A 268 -13.56 -1.40 -25.30
CA ILE A 268 -12.52 -0.44 -25.64
C ILE A 268 -11.25 -0.62 -24.86
N TRP A 269 -10.87 -1.81 -24.59
CA TRP A 269 -9.54 -1.98 -24.05
C TRP A 269 -8.48 -1.98 -25.14
N LYS A 270 -7.39 -1.43 -24.81
CA LYS A 270 -6.17 -1.91 -25.43
C LYS A 270 -5.89 -3.30 -24.89
N ALA A 271 -5.47 -4.18 -25.77
CA ALA A 271 -4.96 -5.47 -25.35
C ALA A 271 -4.04 -5.26 -24.14
N ALA A 272 -4.30 -6.01 -23.07
CA ALA A 272 -3.44 -5.95 -21.89
C ALA A 272 -2.00 -6.07 -22.38
N PRO A 273 -1.12 -5.14 -22.05
CA PRO A 273 0.29 -5.33 -22.34
C PRO A 273 0.66 -6.67 -21.71
N THR A 274 1.35 -7.52 -22.46
CA THR A 274 1.99 -8.68 -21.86
C THR A 274 3.03 -8.10 -20.93
N LEU A 275 2.70 -8.01 -19.64
CA LEU A 275 3.62 -7.46 -18.65
C LEU A 275 4.87 -8.32 -18.66
N ALA A 276 6.00 -7.70 -18.91
CA ALA A 276 7.27 -8.35 -18.75
C ALA A 276 7.37 -8.92 -17.33
N THR A 277 8.08 -10.02 -17.18
CA THR A 277 8.39 -10.62 -15.89
C THR A 277 9.88 -10.54 -15.63
N ILE A 278 10.28 -10.43 -14.37
CA ILE A 278 11.68 -10.53 -13.99
C ILE A 278 12.10 -12.01 -14.12
N THR A 279 13.06 -12.29 -14.96
CA THR A 279 13.60 -13.65 -15.14
C THR A 279 14.74 -13.95 -14.19
N SER A 280 15.61 -12.97 -13.91
CA SER A 280 16.66 -13.10 -12.89
C SER A 280 16.91 -11.75 -12.19
N ALA A 281 17.44 -11.82 -10.98
CA ALA A 281 17.92 -10.66 -10.24
C ALA A 281 19.21 -11.02 -9.48
N GLN A 282 20.18 -10.13 -9.49
CA GLN A 282 21.45 -10.30 -8.80
C GLN A 282 21.84 -9.00 -8.10
N LEU A 283 22.32 -9.13 -6.87
CA LEU A 283 22.85 -8.05 -6.06
C LEU A 283 24.38 -8.09 -6.09
N TYR A 284 24.98 -6.96 -6.34
CA TYR A 284 26.41 -6.77 -6.33
C TYR A 284 26.81 -5.65 -5.37
N ILE A 285 27.70 -5.96 -4.45
CA ILE A 285 28.35 -5.00 -3.56
C ILE A 285 29.86 -5.14 -3.79
N PRO A 286 30.53 -4.09 -4.27
CA PRO A 286 31.99 -4.15 -4.48
C PRO A 286 32.73 -4.41 -3.16
N ASP A 287 33.72 -5.28 -3.19
CA ASP A 287 34.61 -5.52 -2.06
C ASP A 287 35.47 -4.29 -1.75
N ASN A 288 35.88 -4.15 -0.49
CA ASN A 288 36.88 -3.17 -0.05
C ASN A 288 36.50 -1.69 -0.26
N GLN A 289 35.26 -1.32 -0.08
CA GLN A 289 34.88 0.09 -0.04
C GLN A 289 35.37 0.73 1.27
N SER A 290 36.28 1.67 1.17
CA SER A 290 36.94 2.30 2.32
C SER A 290 36.33 3.64 2.74
N GLY A 291 35.33 4.12 2.01
CA GLY A 291 34.66 5.40 2.28
C GLY A 291 33.42 5.25 3.18
N PRO A 292 32.85 6.36 3.61
CA PRO A 292 31.60 6.36 4.40
C PRO A 292 30.37 5.91 3.60
N CYS A 293 30.50 5.88 2.27
CA CYS A 293 29.45 5.46 1.35
C CYS A 293 29.70 4.05 0.83
N VAL A 294 28.74 3.17 0.99
CA VAL A 294 28.73 1.84 0.37
C VAL A 294 27.86 1.89 -0.88
N GLN A 295 28.48 1.72 -2.03
CA GLN A 295 27.76 1.65 -3.29
C GLN A 295 27.34 0.21 -3.56
N MET A 296 26.09 0.01 -3.92
CA MET A 296 25.52 -1.29 -4.27
C MET A 296 24.80 -1.18 -5.60
N ALA A 297 24.78 -2.27 -6.34
CA ALA A 297 24.06 -2.34 -7.60
C ALA A 297 23.23 -3.63 -7.68
N MET A 298 22.06 -3.54 -8.30
CA MET A 298 21.23 -4.67 -8.62
C MET A 298 21.08 -4.80 -10.12
N SER A 299 21.33 -5.97 -10.66
CA SER A 299 21.02 -6.29 -12.05
C SER A 299 19.80 -7.21 -12.11
N ALA A 300 18.98 -7.01 -13.13
CA ALA A 300 17.84 -7.88 -13.39
C ALA A 300 17.68 -8.09 -14.90
N THR A 301 17.20 -9.26 -15.26
CA THR A 301 16.78 -9.56 -16.63
C THR A 301 15.29 -9.74 -16.69
N THR A 302 14.69 -9.40 -17.83
CA THR A 302 13.25 -9.45 -18.04
C THR A 302 12.92 -10.30 -19.26
N SER A 303 11.69 -10.83 -19.31
CA SER A 303 11.19 -11.60 -20.45
C SER A 303 10.95 -10.74 -21.71
N ALA A 304 10.82 -9.41 -21.54
CA ALA A 304 10.69 -8.42 -22.60
C ALA A 304 11.22 -7.08 -22.10
N SER A 305 11.47 -6.11 -23.00
CA SER A 305 11.90 -4.76 -22.60
C SER A 305 10.86 -4.11 -21.68
N ALA A 306 11.28 -3.66 -20.51
CA ALA A 306 10.43 -3.02 -19.53
C ALA A 306 11.25 -2.10 -18.61
N ASP A 307 10.62 -1.05 -18.14
CA ASP A 307 11.14 -0.25 -17.04
C ASP A 307 11.06 -1.04 -15.73
N LEU A 308 12.08 -0.90 -14.90
CA LEU A 308 12.22 -1.62 -13.65
C LEU A 308 12.16 -0.66 -12.46
N GLU A 309 11.55 -1.09 -11.39
CA GLU A 309 11.60 -0.40 -10.11
C GLU A 309 12.43 -1.22 -9.13
N TYR A 310 13.23 -0.53 -8.33
CA TYR A 310 14.13 -1.12 -7.33
C TYR A 310 13.82 -0.57 -5.95
N ARG A 311 13.89 -1.44 -4.94
CA ARG A 311 13.77 -1.10 -3.51
C ARG A 311 14.91 -1.74 -2.76
N TRP A 312 15.40 -1.06 -1.71
CA TRP A 312 16.54 -1.50 -0.94
C TRP A 312 16.26 -1.51 0.55
N LEU A 313 16.65 -2.60 1.18
CA LEU A 313 16.54 -2.81 2.61
C LEU A 313 17.89 -3.22 3.17
N VAL A 314 18.18 -2.82 4.39
CA VAL A 314 19.37 -3.21 5.12
C VAL A 314 18.99 -3.69 6.51
N TYR A 315 19.50 -4.85 6.88
CA TYR A 315 19.40 -5.40 8.22
C TYR A 315 20.70 -5.18 8.95
N ASP A 316 20.65 -4.47 10.07
CA ASP A 316 21.77 -4.28 10.96
C ASP A 316 21.78 -5.39 12.01
N GLN A 317 22.78 -6.27 11.95
CA GLN A 317 22.87 -7.41 12.86
C GLN A 317 23.14 -7.00 14.31
N SER A 318 23.67 -5.80 14.57
CA SER A 318 23.96 -5.31 15.92
C SER A 318 22.72 -4.81 16.65
N THR A 319 21.81 -4.18 15.90
CA THR A 319 20.53 -3.64 16.41
C THR A 319 19.38 -4.59 16.15
N ALA A 320 19.60 -5.58 15.28
CA ALA A 320 18.62 -6.56 14.84
C ALA A 320 17.38 -5.95 14.17
N VAL A 321 17.57 -4.88 13.37
CA VAL A 321 16.48 -4.14 12.72
C VAL A 321 16.67 -4.09 11.21
N TRP A 322 15.60 -4.39 10.47
CA TRP A 322 15.50 -4.07 9.05
C TRP A 322 15.08 -2.63 8.87
N ARG A 323 15.75 -1.95 7.93
CA ARG A 323 15.40 -0.60 7.52
C ARG A 323 15.25 -0.53 6.00
N VAL A 324 14.19 0.10 5.53
CA VAL A 324 14.09 0.49 4.12
C VAL A 324 15.00 1.68 3.92
N VAL A 325 16.10 1.48 3.19
CA VAL A 325 17.06 2.55 2.89
C VAL A 325 16.74 3.26 1.58
N SER A 326 15.92 2.65 0.74
CA SER A 326 15.35 3.26 -0.46
C SER A 326 14.03 2.57 -0.81
N GLY A 327 12.95 3.34 -0.95
CA GLY A 327 11.67 2.84 -1.48
C GLY A 327 11.74 2.49 -2.97
N TRP A 328 10.63 2.09 -3.57
CA TRP A 328 10.56 1.74 -5.00
C TRP A 328 10.92 2.92 -5.90
N GLN A 329 11.90 2.74 -6.78
CA GLN A 329 12.44 3.77 -7.66
C GLN A 329 12.58 3.26 -9.08
N LEU A 330 12.10 4.04 -10.02
CA LEU A 330 12.16 3.72 -11.44
C LEU A 330 13.61 3.77 -11.95
N ASN A 331 14.10 2.66 -12.52
CA ASN A 331 15.41 2.52 -13.15
C ASN A 331 16.62 2.92 -12.28
N GLN A 332 16.44 2.98 -10.94
CA GLN A 332 17.50 3.28 -9.98
C GLN A 332 18.09 1.99 -9.40
N ASN A 333 18.86 1.30 -10.22
CA ASN A 333 19.48 0.02 -9.86
C ASN A 333 20.76 0.16 -9.01
N ILE A 334 21.17 1.37 -8.70
CA ILE A 334 22.36 1.67 -7.86
C ILE A 334 21.86 2.40 -6.61
N LEU A 335 22.36 1.97 -5.45
CA LEU A 335 22.17 2.64 -4.18
C LEU A 335 23.49 3.09 -3.61
N ASN A 336 23.57 4.33 -3.13
CA ASN A 336 24.61 4.82 -2.26
C ASN A 336 24.07 4.80 -0.82
N TRP A 337 24.57 3.89 -0.01
CA TRP A 337 24.18 3.72 1.37
C TRP A 337 25.27 4.22 2.31
N TYR A 338 24.88 4.87 3.40
CA TYR A 338 25.78 5.43 4.40
C TYR A 338 25.53 4.74 5.75
N PRO A 339 26.26 3.66 6.08
CA PRO A 339 26.11 3.00 7.36
C PRO A 339 26.51 3.94 8.51
N GLU A 340 25.69 3.99 9.55
CA GLU A 340 26.01 4.81 10.75
C GLU A 340 27.10 4.20 11.60
N ASN A 341 27.20 2.88 11.62
CA ASN A 341 28.13 2.14 12.48
C ASN A 341 28.87 1.07 11.70
N ALA A 342 30.10 0.77 12.12
CA ALA A 342 30.80 -0.42 11.67
C ALA A 342 30.09 -1.67 12.19
N GLY A 343 29.90 -2.68 11.35
CA GLY A 343 29.17 -3.89 11.75
C GLY A 343 28.89 -4.82 10.58
N ASN A 344 28.15 -5.88 10.90
CA ASN A 344 27.67 -6.85 9.93
C ASN A 344 26.23 -6.54 9.55
N TYR A 345 25.97 -6.55 8.26
CA TYR A 345 24.67 -6.22 7.69
C TYR A 345 24.22 -7.31 6.72
N LEU A 346 22.90 -7.48 6.58
CA LEU A 346 22.33 -8.11 5.39
C LEU A 346 21.77 -6.99 4.51
N VAL A 347 22.09 -7.05 3.24
CA VAL A 347 21.56 -6.11 2.25
C VAL A 347 20.63 -6.86 1.33
N GLN A 348 19.42 -6.35 1.20
CA GLN A 348 18.39 -6.89 0.33
C GLN A 348 18.02 -5.87 -0.73
N GLY A 349 18.19 -6.26 -1.99
CA GLY A 349 17.64 -5.56 -3.13
C GLY A 349 16.40 -6.27 -3.65
N GLU A 350 15.39 -5.50 -3.97
CA GLU A 350 14.16 -5.98 -4.59
C GLU A 350 13.98 -5.28 -5.93
N VAL A 351 13.53 -6.00 -6.92
CA VAL A 351 13.25 -5.48 -8.25
C VAL A 351 11.91 -5.99 -8.77
N ARG A 352 11.16 -5.10 -9.40
CA ARG A 352 9.92 -5.44 -10.10
C ARG A 352 9.83 -4.72 -11.43
N VAL A 353 9.02 -5.23 -12.34
CA VAL A 353 8.62 -4.47 -13.51
C VAL A 353 7.74 -3.31 -13.07
N ALA A 354 8.02 -2.11 -13.57
CA ALA A 354 7.24 -0.92 -13.25
C ALA A 354 5.74 -1.15 -13.54
N GLY A 355 4.92 -0.87 -12.54
CA GLY A 355 3.47 -1.12 -12.62
C GLY A 355 3.04 -2.58 -12.41
N ASN A 356 3.97 -3.53 -12.22
CA ASN A 356 3.66 -4.94 -11.95
C ASN A 356 4.10 -5.33 -10.53
N THR A 357 3.21 -5.17 -9.57
CA THR A 357 3.45 -5.50 -8.16
C THR A 357 3.61 -7.01 -7.91
N ASN A 358 3.16 -7.85 -8.86
CA ASN A 358 3.17 -9.31 -8.74
C ASN A 358 4.47 -9.94 -9.27
N SER A 359 5.41 -9.16 -9.81
CA SER A 359 6.66 -9.66 -10.38
C SER A 359 7.89 -9.21 -9.59
N VAL A 360 7.81 -9.24 -8.26
CA VAL A 360 8.97 -8.88 -7.43
C VAL A 360 9.96 -10.04 -7.37
N LYS A 361 11.23 -9.73 -7.61
CA LYS A 361 12.36 -10.62 -7.29
C LYS A 361 13.27 -9.96 -6.28
N THR A 362 13.80 -10.78 -5.38
CA THR A 362 14.65 -10.36 -4.27
C THR A 362 16.02 -11.00 -4.40
N ALA A 363 17.06 -10.25 -4.08
CA ALA A 363 18.40 -10.77 -3.87
C ALA A 363 18.94 -10.22 -2.55
N THR A 364 19.51 -11.10 -1.73
CA THR A 364 20.05 -10.74 -0.41
C THR A 364 21.48 -11.21 -0.30
N THR A 365 22.35 -10.40 0.30
CA THR A 365 23.74 -10.76 0.59
C THR A 365 24.19 -10.18 1.92
N GLY A 366 25.17 -10.84 2.55
CA GLY A 366 25.86 -10.30 3.71
C GLY A 366 26.86 -9.22 3.30
N TYR A 367 26.99 -8.15 4.09
CA TYR A 367 28.00 -7.12 3.93
C TYR A 367 28.58 -6.72 5.27
N GLN A 368 29.91 -6.60 5.32
CA GLN A 368 30.60 -6.09 6.48
C GLN A 368 31.14 -4.69 6.20
N TYR A 369 30.76 -3.74 7.02
CA TYR A 369 31.27 -2.38 6.99
C TYR A 369 32.23 -2.13 8.14
N GLY A 370 33.42 -1.60 7.85
CA GLY A 370 34.46 -1.40 8.85
C GLY A 370 35.29 -2.66 9.15
N ASN A 371 36.22 -2.63 10.12
CA ASN A 371 37.24 -3.64 10.36
C ASN A 371 36.72 -5.06 10.55
N ALA A 372 37.26 -5.94 9.81
CA ALA A 372 37.02 -7.25 9.31
C ALA A 372 36.68 -8.41 10.26
N ILE A 373 35.76 -9.24 9.86
CA ILE A 373 35.83 -10.72 9.97
C ILE A 373 35.20 -11.29 8.66
N ASN A 374 35.83 -12.31 8.08
CA ASN A 374 35.56 -12.85 6.76
C ASN A 374 34.10 -13.17 6.39
N PRO A 375 33.64 -12.86 5.14
CA PRO A 375 32.32 -13.25 4.66
C PRO A 375 32.24 -14.75 4.32
N PRO A 376 31.04 -15.37 4.40
CA PRO A 376 30.84 -16.75 3.97
C PRO A 376 30.89 -16.87 2.42
N GLU A 377 31.48 -17.95 1.95
CA GLU A 377 31.65 -18.30 0.54
C GLU A 377 30.32 -18.49 -0.21
N SER A 378 30.27 -18.02 -1.47
CA SER A 378 29.13 -18.20 -2.37
C SER A 378 29.09 -19.63 -2.95
N ALA A 379 27.91 -20.24 -2.97
CA ALA A 379 27.70 -21.57 -3.57
C ALA A 379 27.58 -21.53 -5.10
N PRO A 380 28.02 -22.59 -5.83
CA PRO A 380 28.00 -22.64 -7.27
C PRO A 380 26.63 -22.90 -7.88
N ALA A 381 26.39 -22.40 -9.10
CA ALA A 381 25.15 -22.54 -9.84
C ALA A 381 24.90 -23.97 -10.36
N VAL A 382 23.69 -24.48 -10.21
CA VAL A 382 23.28 -25.82 -10.63
C VAL A 382 22.09 -25.74 -11.60
N SER A 383 22.06 -26.63 -12.61
CA SER A 383 20.94 -26.74 -13.57
C SER A 383 19.74 -27.44 -12.94
N GLY A 384 18.56 -26.88 -13.07
CA GLY A 384 17.33 -27.36 -12.46
C GLY A 384 16.75 -26.36 -11.47
N LEU A 385 16.54 -26.77 -10.23
CA LEU A 385 16.18 -25.85 -9.15
C LEU A 385 17.36 -24.90 -8.88
N SER A 386 17.20 -23.62 -9.20
CA SER A 386 18.31 -22.65 -9.16
C SER A 386 18.02 -21.43 -8.28
N SER A 387 16.76 -21.17 -7.97
CA SER A 387 16.40 -20.05 -7.10
C SER A 387 15.04 -20.26 -6.42
N VAL A 388 14.86 -19.64 -5.27
CA VAL A 388 13.60 -19.56 -4.54
C VAL A 388 13.39 -18.14 -4.07
N GLY A 389 12.15 -17.67 -4.11
CA GLY A 389 11.67 -16.44 -3.49
C GLY A 389 10.65 -16.73 -2.42
N ILE A 390 10.55 -15.87 -1.42
CA ILE A 390 9.47 -15.89 -0.42
C ILE A 390 8.49 -14.78 -0.75
N TYR A 391 7.24 -15.13 -0.78
CA TYR A 391 6.13 -14.22 -0.93
C TYR A 391 5.24 -14.30 0.31
N LEU A 392 5.15 -13.20 1.08
CA LEU A 392 4.30 -13.11 2.26
C LEU A 392 3.06 -12.30 1.92
N TRP A 393 1.87 -12.89 2.14
CA TRP A 393 0.59 -12.21 1.95
C TRP A 393 -0.03 -11.75 3.26
N GLN A 394 0.46 -12.29 4.40
CA GLN A 394 0.08 -11.84 5.73
C GLN A 394 1.30 -11.89 6.65
N TYR A 395 1.57 -10.83 7.36
CA TYR A 395 2.64 -10.71 8.36
C TYR A 395 2.22 -9.79 9.52
N GLU A 396 0.91 -9.74 9.77
CA GLU A 396 0.25 -8.98 10.82
C GLU A 396 -0.87 -9.85 11.42
N ASN A 397 -1.42 -9.45 12.56
CA ASN A 397 -2.64 -10.04 13.12
C ASN A 397 -2.55 -11.53 13.51
N GLY A 398 -1.48 -11.91 14.16
CA GLY A 398 -1.35 -13.23 14.75
C GLY A 398 -0.67 -14.28 13.88
N LEU A 399 -0.45 -14.01 12.58
CA LEU A 399 0.17 -14.97 11.67
C LEU A 399 1.19 -14.31 10.74
N ILE A 400 2.27 -15.01 10.46
CA ILE A 400 3.10 -14.83 9.27
C ILE A 400 2.69 -15.92 8.31
N GLU A 401 2.09 -15.53 7.21
CA GLU A 401 1.66 -16.43 6.15
C GLU A 401 2.24 -16.05 4.81
N GLY A 402 2.63 -17.04 4.06
CA GLY A 402 3.25 -16.83 2.76
C GLY A 402 3.54 -18.14 2.04
N GLY A 403 4.31 -18.04 1.00
CA GLY A 403 4.71 -19.21 0.22
C GLY A 403 6.04 -19.02 -0.48
N ALA A 404 6.62 -20.14 -0.88
CA ALA A 404 7.82 -20.18 -1.68
C ALA A 404 7.50 -20.22 -3.17
N VAL A 405 8.24 -19.43 -3.95
CA VAL A 405 8.18 -19.42 -5.41
C VAL A 405 9.55 -19.79 -5.95
N VAL A 406 9.62 -20.81 -6.77
CA VAL A 406 10.86 -21.27 -7.43
C VAL A 406 10.94 -20.76 -8.87
N ASN A 407 12.16 -20.79 -9.44
CA ASN A 407 12.37 -20.40 -10.83
C ASN A 407 11.51 -21.18 -11.82
N ASP A 408 11.14 -20.53 -12.93
CA ASP A 408 10.37 -21.13 -14.00
C ASP A 408 11.08 -22.34 -14.61
N GLY A 409 10.32 -23.35 -15.05
CA GLY A 409 10.85 -24.58 -15.62
C GLY A 409 11.20 -25.67 -14.58
N THR A 410 11.03 -25.39 -13.28
CA THR A 410 11.21 -26.41 -12.23
C THR A 410 9.93 -27.23 -12.06
N ASP A 411 10.07 -28.56 -12.04
CA ASP A 411 8.93 -29.45 -11.72
C ASP A 411 8.58 -29.36 -10.23
N LYS A 412 7.53 -28.60 -9.95
CA LYS A 412 7.08 -28.33 -8.58
C LYS A 412 6.53 -29.57 -7.85
N SER A 413 6.13 -30.61 -8.59
CA SER A 413 5.57 -31.84 -8.00
C SER A 413 6.58 -32.67 -7.24
N GLN A 414 7.87 -32.41 -7.44
CA GLN A 414 9.00 -33.13 -6.84
C GLN A 414 9.76 -32.30 -5.79
N LEU A 415 9.20 -31.15 -5.41
CA LEU A 415 9.85 -30.26 -4.45
C LEU A 415 9.41 -30.55 -3.02
N SER A 416 10.34 -30.36 -2.10
CA SER A 416 10.08 -30.30 -0.67
C SER A 416 10.55 -28.97 -0.12
N TYR A 417 9.81 -28.44 0.81
CA TYR A 417 10.03 -27.13 1.42
C TYR A 417 10.26 -27.28 2.92
N ARG A 418 11.15 -26.47 3.48
CA ARG A 418 11.38 -26.34 4.92
C ARG A 418 11.42 -24.89 5.32
N TRP A 419 10.71 -24.57 6.41
CA TRP A 419 10.57 -23.20 6.88
C TRP A 419 11.18 -23.03 8.26
N LEU A 420 11.97 -21.98 8.42
CA LEU A 420 12.50 -21.54 9.70
C LEU A 420 12.19 -20.06 9.89
N VAL A 421 11.99 -19.65 11.12
CA VAL A 421 11.80 -18.27 11.50
C VAL A 421 12.84 -17.90 12.54
N TYR A 422 13.58 -16.84 12.30
CA TYR A 422 14.52 -16.30 13.25
C TYR A 422 13.87 -15.17 14.02
N ASP A 423 13.71 -15.35 15.33
CA ASP A 423 13.28 -14.30 16.23
C ASP A 423 14.49 -13.45 16.59
N VAL A 424 14.50 -12.25 16.05
CA VAL A 424 15.64 -11.35 16.17
C VAL A 424 15.81 -10.85 17.61
N LYS A 425 14.72 -10.59 18.33
CA LYS A 425 14.73 -10.10 19.71
C LYS A 425 15.32 -11.14 20.68
N ASN A 426 14.96 -12.41 20.46
CA ASN A 426 15.40 -13.50 21.31
C ASN A 426 16.65 -14.20 20.78
N ASN A 427 17.17 -13.79 19.63
CA ASN A 427 18.35 -14.35 18.97
C ASN A 427 18.22 -15.87 18.76
N GLN A 428 17.06 -16.33 18.29
CA GLN A 428 16.72 -17.74 18.21
C GLN A 428 16.07 -18.12 16.89
N TRP A 429 16.57 -19.24 16.29
CA TRP A 429 15.90 -19.91 15.20
C TRP A 429 14.78 -20.81 15.71
N ILE A 430 13.64 -20.73 15.08
CA ILE A 430 12.45 -21.54 15.36
C ILE A 430 12.12 -22.30 14.07
N GLN A 431 11.95 -23.60 14.19
CA GLN A 431 11.48 -24.41 13.07
C GLN A 431 9.97 -24.21 12.91
N ALA A 432 9.57 -23.52 11.85
CA ALA A 432 8.17 -23.25 11.54
C ALA A 432 7.51 -24.39 10.73
N GLY A 433 8.30 -25.22 10.04
CA GLY A 433 7.85 -26.40 9.30
C GLY A 433 9.02 -27.31 8.96
N ASP A 434 8.81 -28.62 9.01
CA ASP A 434 9.79 -29.60 8.52
C ASP A 434 9.62 -29.85 7.03
N TRP A 435 10.53 -30.59 6.40
CA TRP A 435 10.47 -30.92 5.00
C TRP A 435 9.11 -31.50 4.59
N SER A 436 8.38 -30.81 3.76
CA SER A 436 7.06 -31.20 3.28
C SER A 436 6.85 -30.74 1.82
N ALA A 437 5.82 -31.26 1.18
CA ALA A 437 5.39 -30.77 -0.14
C ALA A 437 4.61 -29.44 -0.04
N ASP A 438 4.29 -28.98 1.15
CA ASP A 438 3.61 -27.71 1.36
C ASP A 438 4.59 -26.55 1.16
N TYR A 439 4.32 -25.74 0.14
CA TYR A 439 5.12 -24.56 -0.18
C TYR A 439 4.80 -23.34 0.71
N GLY A 440 3.79 -23.46 1.59
CA GLY A 440 3.32 -22.38 2.45
C GLY A 440 4.02 -22.33 3.81
N ILE A 441 4.10 -21.13 4.37
CA ILE A 441 4.43 -20.91 5.78
C ILE A 441 3.18 -20.45 6.53
N HIS A 442 2.96 -21.06 7.72
CA HIS A 442 1.95 -20.64 8.68
C HIS A 442 2.62 -20.60 10.06
N TYR A 443 3.01 -19.41 10.49
CA TYR A 443 3.72 -19.22 11.74
C TYR A 443 3.09 -18.12 12.58
N SER A 444 2.83 -18.39 13.85
CA SER A 444 2.31 -17.43 14.82
C SER A 444 3.42 -16.97 15.75
N PRO A 445 3.99 -15.78 15.56
CA PRO A 445 4.96 -15.22 16.47
C PRO A 445 4.36 -14.97 17.86
N SER A 446 5.17 -15.17 18.91
CA SER A 446 4.74 -14.95 20.30
C SER A 446 4.81 -13.48 20.73
N SER A 447 5.45 -12.61 19.95
CA SER A 447 5.61 -11.18 20.27
C SER A 447 5.81 -10.35 19.02
N SER A 448 5.42 -9.07 19.07
CA SER A 448 5.79 -8.09 18.04
C SER A 448 7.31 -7.94 17.97
N GLY A 449 7.83 -7.76 16.78
CA GLY A 449 9.26 -7.58 16.57
C GLY A 449 9.69 -7.89 15.14
N ASP A 450 10.99 -7.89 14.95
CA ASP A 450 11.61 -8.24 13.68
C ASP A 450 11.87 -9.74 13.64
N TYR A 451 11.48 -10.34 12.54
CA TYR A 451 11.68 -11.75 12.24
C TYR A 451 12.33 -11.91 10.87
N LEU A 452 13.15 -12.96 10.72
CA LEU A 452 13.60 -13.41 9.42
C LEU A 452 12.86 -14.70 9.10
N VAL A 453 12.15 -14.71 8.00
CA VAL A 453 11.51 -15.92 7.45
C VAL A 453 12.45 -16.52 6.43
N TYR A 454 12.87 -17.74 6.67
CA TYR A 454 13.83 -18.48 5.86
C TYR A 454 13.14 -19.71 5.26
N CYS A 455 13.32 -19.90 3.98
CA CYS A 455 12.82 -21.07 3.25
C CYS A 455 13.95 -21.80 2.57
N GLU A 456 13.99 -23.11 2.72
CA GLU A 456 14.77 -24.01 1.90
C GLU A 456 13.85 -24.81 0.99
N VAL A 457 14.27 -24.97 -0.26
CA VAL A 457 13.58 -25.82 -1.23
C VAL A 457 14.54 -26.86 -1.73
N LYS A 458 14.11 -28.10 -1.77
CA LYS A 458 14.90 -29.25 -2.19
C LYS A 458 14.20 -30.00 -3.32
N ASP A 459 14.92 -30.31 -4.39
CA ASP A 459 14.44 -31.16 -5.49
C ASP A 459 14.68 -32.67 -5.23
N ALA A 460 14.18 -33.50 -6.14
CA ALA A 460 14.34 -34.96 -6.09
C ALA A 460 15.82 -35.41 -6.21
N GLN A 461 16.69 -34.56 -6.75
CA GLN A 461 18.12 -34.83 -6.91
C GLN A 461 18.92 -34.44 -5.66
N GLY A 462 18.24 -33.85 -4.67
CA GLY A 462 18.86 -33.38 -3.44
C GLY A 462 19.48 -31.99 -3.52
N THR A 463 19.28 -31.26 -4.62
CA THR A 463 19.69 -29.87 -4.74
C THR A 463 18.88 -29.02 -3.79
N VAL A 464 19.54 -28.20 -2.97
CA VAL A 464 18.87 -27.28 -2.04
C VAL A 464 19.18 -25.85 -2.42
N VAL A 465 18.12 -25.04 -2.56
CA VAL A 465 18.21 -23.59 -2.65
C VAL A 465 17.50 -22.96 -1.47
N ASN A 466 17.90 -21.77 -1.08
CA ASN A 466 17.29 -21.08 0.04
C ASN A 466 17.18 -19.58 -0.18
N THR A 467 16.35 -18.95 0.63
CA THR A 467 16.20 -17.50 0.67
C THR A 467 15.67 -17.06 2.04
N THR A 468 15.84 -15.78 2.32
CA THR A 468 15.37 -15.16 3.56
C THR A 468 14.66 -13.86 3.24
N VAL A 469 13.57 -13.58 3.95
CA VAL A 469 12.88 -12.29 3.93
C VAL A 469 12.74 -11.76 5.35
N GLY A 470 13.00 -10.47 5.55
CA GLY A 470 12.76 -9.80 6.82
C GLY A 470 11.29 -9.37 6.95
N VAL A 471 10.77 -9.52 8.14
CA VAL A 471 9.40 -9.12 8.52
C VAL A 471 9.45 -8.32 9.79
N ASN A 472 8.85 -7.13 9.78
CA ASN A 472 8.47 -6.44 11.00
C ASN A 472 7.05 -6.86 11.35
N TYR A 473 6.95 -7.84 12.22
CA TYR A 473 5.67 -8.40 12.64
C TYR A 473 5.02 -7.49 13.69
N ARG A 474 3.77 -7.13 13.44
CA ARG A 474 2.97 -6.33 14.36
C ARG A 474 1.85 -7.16 14.95
N HIS A 475 1.62 -6.90 16.21
CA HIS A 475 0.57 -7.56 16.97
C HIS A 475 -0.84 -7.09 16.65
N ALA A 476 -1.77 -7.84 17.21
CA ALA A 476 -3.19 -7.59 17.05
C ALA A 476 -3.70 -6.28 17.69
N ILE A 477 -2.95 -5.67 18.63
CA ILE A 477 -3.26 -4.32 19.13
C ILE A 477 -2.70 -3.28 18.17
N GLU A 478 -3.59 -2.61 17.42
CA GLU A 478 -3.23 -1.63 16.39
C GLU A 478 -2.91 -0.26 16.98
N ALA A 479 -3.71 0.16 17.95
CA ALA A 479 -3.54 1.48 18.56
C ALA A 479 -3.96 1.50 20.03
N ILE A 480 -3.23 2.28 20.81
CA ILE A 480 -3.61 2.70 22.15
C ILE A 480 -3.90 4.19 22.08
N CYS A 481 -5.06 4.59 22.55
CA CYS A 481 -5.47 5.99 22.58
C CYS A 481 -5.76 6.43 24.02
N GLN A 482 -5.26 7.60 24.36
CA GLN A 482 -5.56 8.26 25.61
C GLN A 482 -5.89 9.73 25.35
N MET A 483 -7.04 10.17 25.84
CA MET A 483 -7.46 11.57 25.72
C MET A 483 -8.23 12.00 26.95
N PRO A 484 -8.26 13.32 27.28
CA PRO A 484 -9.20 13.84 28.27
C PRO A 484 -10.63 13.46 27.90
N ASP A 485 -11.41 13.01 28.90
CA ASP A 485 -12.83 12.76 28.69
C ASP A 485 -13.56 14.09 28.41
N PRO A 486 -14.21 14.24 27.24
CA PRO A 486 -14.98 15.45 26.95
C PRO A 486 -16.11 15.74 27.94
N ALA A 487 -16.58 14.74 28.68
CA ALA A 487 -17.57 14.89 29.74
C ALA A 487 -16.95 15.33 31.08
N GLY A 488 -15.64 15.54 31.15
CA GLY A 488 -14.95 15.99 32.37
C GLY A 488 -14.73 14.92 33.43
N ASN A 489 -14.88 13.63 33.08
CA ASN A 489 -14.74 12.52 34.03
C ASN A 489 -13.32 11.90 34.05
N GLY A 490 -12.28 12.69 33.76
CA GLY A 490 -10.90 12.25 33.74
C GLY A 490 -10.39 11.93 32.33
N TYR A 491 -9.93 10.72 32.07
CA TYR A 491 -9.39 10.29 30.78
C TYR A 491 -10.22 9.15 30.18
N LEU A 492 -10.43 9.22 28.88
CA LEU A 492 -10.81 8.09 28.05
C LEU A 492 -9.55 7.37 27.62
N ILE A 493 -9.45 6.10 27.98
CA ILE A 493 -8.37 5.24 27.56
C ILE A 493 -8.97 4.11 26.74
N GLY A 494 -8.42 3.85 25.57
CA GLY A 494 -8.93 2.85 24.68
C GLY A 494 -7.85 2.13 23.92
N ILE A 495 -8.19 0.94 23.44
CA ILE A 495 -7.38 0.18 22.52
C ILE A 495 -8.21 -0.21 21.31
N GLN A 496 -7.54 -0.33 20.19
CA GLN A 496 -8.10 -0.81 18.93
C GLN A 496 -7.30 -2.03 18.47
N SER A 497 -8.00 -3.10 18.11
CA SER A 497 -7.40 -4.25 17.46
C SER A 497 -7.62 -4.23 15.95
N PHE A 498 -6.74 -4.91 15.22
CA PHE A 498 -6.76 -4.95 13.77
C PHE A 498 -7.99 -5.66 13.18
N ASN A 499 -8.58 -6.61 13.88
CA ASN A 499 -9.72 -7.39 13.40
C ASN A 499 -10.77 -7.62 14.49
N ASN A 500 -12.02 -7.62 14.07
CA ASN A 500 -13.15 -8.01 14.90
C ASN A 500 -13.23 -9.54 15.04
N LEU A 501 -12.25 -10.13 15.74
CA LEU A 501 -12.08 -11.58 15.89
C LEU A 501 -12.69 -12.16 17.16
N GLY A 502 -13.58 -11.42 17.82
CA GLY A 502 -14.19 -11.87 19.07
C GLY A 502 -13.24 -11.92 20.26
N TYR A 503 -12.22 -11.09 20.26
CA TYR A 503 -11.23 -10.99 21.32
C TYR A 503 -11.82 -10.46 22.63
N TYR A 504 -11.23 -10.90 23.73
CA TYR A 504 -11.44 -10.29 25.05
C TYR A 504 -10.28 -9.37 25.38
N TYR A 505 -10.58 -8.21 25.95
CA TYR A 505 -9.61 -7.22 26.37
C TYR A 505 -9.57 -7.14 27.89
N GLU A 506 -8.41 -6.85 28.42
CA GLU A 506 -8.23 -6.46 29.80
C GLU A 506 -7.25 -5.29 29.85
N MET A 507 -7.63 -4.25 30.58
CA MET A 507 -6.77 -3.13 30.88
C MET A 507 -6.46 -3.14 32.38
N GLN A 508 -5.18 -2.98 32.72
CA GLN A 508 -4.71 -2.84 34.09
C GLN A 508 -3.89 -1.56 34.21
N ILE A 509 -4.01 -0.86 35.32
CA ILE A 509 -3.26 0.38 35.57
C ILE A 509 -2.39 0.20 36.82
N LEU A 510 -1.11 0.51 36.68
CA LEU A 510 -0.11 0.50 37.73
C LEU A 510 0.24 1.94 38.10
N ASP A 511 0.16 2.27 39.39
CA ASP A 511 0.66 3.53 39.94
C ASP A 511 2.16 3.42 40.22
N CYS A 512 2.98 4.14 39.46
CA CYS A 512 4.42 4.08 39.57
C CYS A 512 4.92 4.66 40.91
N ASN A 513 4.18 5.57 41.55
CA ASN A 513 4.56 6.10 42.86
C ASN A 513 4.37 5.07 43.97
N LEU A 514 3.34 4.24 43.88
CA LEU A 514 3.13 3.12 44.82
C LEU A 514 4.15 2.02 44.54
N TYR A 515 4.44 1.72 43.28
CA TYR A 515 5.40 0.70 42.88
C TYR A 515 6.81 0.96 43.44
N VAL A 516 7.32 2.19 43.32
CA VAL A 516 8.65 2.56 43.86
C VAL A 516 8.71 2.54 45.39
N GLN A 517 7.55 2.59 46.07
CA GLN A 517 7.43 2.43 47.51
C GLN A 517 7.33 0.99 47.97
N GLY A 518 7.34 0.02 47.03
CA GLY A 518 7.18 -1.41 47.32
C GLY A 518 5.77 -1.79 47.81
N LYS A 519 4.76 -0.96 47.47
CA LYS A 519 3.35 -1.20 47.81
C LYS A 519 2.66 -1.92 46.65
N ASP A 520 1.46 -2.48 46.92
CA ASP A 520 0.60 -2.94 45.87
C ASP A 520 0.24 -1.75 44.96
N ALA A 521 0.71 -1.81 43.72
CA ALA A 521 0.66 -0.72 42.76
C ALA A 521 -0.36 -0.90 41.65
N TRP A 522 -0.98 -2.08 41.52
CA TRP A 522 -2.05 -2.32 40.56
C TRP A 522 -3.36 -1.76 41.11
N ILE A 523 -3.75 -0.59 40.63
CA ILE A 523 -4.85 0.21 41.19
C ILE A 523 -6.16 0.09 40.42
N TYR A 524 -6.14 -0.48 39.23
CA TYR A 524 -7.33 -0.61 38.39
C TYR A 524 -7.21 -1.81 37.45
N THR A 525 -8.33 -2.47 37.22
CA THR A 525 -8.50 -3.47 36.16
C THR A 525 -9.92 -3.46 35.61
N THR A 526 -10.06 -3.60 34.31
CA THR A 526 -11.37 -3.83 33.68
C THR A 526 -11.86 -5.26 33.85
N GLY A 527 -10.96 -6.19 34.27
CA GLY A 527 -11.17 -7.60 34.02
C GLY A 527 -11.26 -7.92 32.53
N LYS A 528 -11.38 -9.20 32.19
CA LYS A 528 -11.59 -9.63 30.80
C LYS A 528 -12.99 -9.22 30.34
N CYS A 529 -13.07 -8.32 29.39
CA CYS A 529 -14.33 -7.85 28.80
C CYS A 529 -14.37 -8.08 27.30
N GLY A 530 -15.52 -8.49 26.79
CA GLY A 530 -15.77 -8.61 25.35
C GLY A 530 -15.83 -7.26 24.70
N THR A 531 -15.50 -7.20 23.39
CA THR A 531 -15.55 -5.97 22.61
C THR A 531 -16.93 -5.73 22.00
N GLN A 532 -17.26 -4.47 21.84
CA GLN A 532 -18.25 -4.06 20.84
C GLN A 532 -17.48 -3.62 19.58
N GLY A 533 -17.25 -4.56 18.69
CA GLY A 533 -16.39 -4.34 17.55
C GLY A 533 -14.90 -4.57 17.86
N ASN A 534 -14.02 -3.77 17.26
CA ASN A 534 -12.56 -3.89 17.38
C ASN A 534 -11.94 -2.89 18.37
N THR A 535 -12.75 -2.25 19.22
CA THR A 535 -12.27 -1.25 20.18
C THR A 535 -12.82 -1.51 21.57
N LEU A 536 -12.02 -1.18 22.58
CA LEU A 536 -12.44 -1.07 23.97
C LEU A 536 -12.12 0.33 24.47
N TRP A 537 -13.09 0.99 25.11
CA TRP A 537 -12.90 2.27 25.78
C TRP A 537 -13.31 2.17 27.22
N THR A 538 -12.54 2.77 28.11
CA THR A 538 -12.89 2.93 29.52
C THR A 538 -12.57 4.33 29.99
N THR A 539 -13.33 4.79 30.99
CA THR A 539 -13.08 6.08 31.65
C THR A 539 -12.33 5.84 32.95
N TRP A 540 -11.31 6.65 33.21
CA TRP A 540 -10.53 6.57 34.43
C TRP A 540 -10.17 7.97 34.95
N GLN A 541 -10.30 8.17 36.28
CA GLN A 541 -9.97 9.43 36.95
C GLN A 541 -8.72 9.25 37.80
N PRO A 542 -7.53 9.59 37.27
CA PRO A 542 -6.31 9.54 38.06
C PRO A 542 -6.17 10.73 38.99
N VAL A 543 -5.53 10.53 40.14
CA VAL A 543 -4.91 11.62 40.89
C VAL A 543 -3.61 12.03 40.21
N PRO A 544 -3.01 13.22 40.54
CA PRO A 544 -1.72 13.59 39.96
C PRO A 544 -0.65 12.53 40.22
N GLY A 545 0.03 12.06 39.16
CA GLY A 545 1.01 10.99 39.27
C GLY A 545 1.50 10.46 37.94
N TYR A 546 2.38 9.46 37.99
CA TYR A 546 2.89 8.73 36.84
C TYR A 546 2.35 7.30 36.88
N TYR A 547 1.86 6.82 35.75
CA TYR A 547 1.13 5.57 35.62
C TYR A 547 1.60 4.75 34.44
N TRP A 548 1.49 3.44 34.55
CA TRP A 548 1.59 2.52 33.43
C TRP A 548 0.25 1.84 33.22
N THR A 549 -0.19 1.82 31.97
CA THR A 549 -1.38 1.10 31.54
C THR A 549 -0.93 -0.12 30.76
N LEU A 550 -1.32 -1.31 31.23
CA LEU A 550 -1.07 -2.57 30.58
C LEU A 550 -2.35 -3.01 29.88
N PHE A 551 -2.24 -3.30 28.60
CA PHE A 551 -3.33 -3.82 27.79
C PHE A 551 -3.03 -5.26 27.41
N ASN A 552 -3.95 -6.15 27.73
CA ASN A 552 -3.93 -7.57 27.37
C ASN A 552 -5.03 -7.85 26.37
N LEU A 553 -4.72 -8.56 25.32
CA LEU A 553 -5.65 -9.04 24.31
C LEU A 553 -5.66 -10.58 24.35
N TYR A 554 -6.85 -11.16 24.43
CA TYR A 554 -7.04 -12.59 24.49
C TYR A 554 -7.87 -13.09 23.31
N ASP A 555 -7.58 -14.29 22.80
CA ASP A 555 -8.40 -14.97 21.82
C ASP A 555 -9.77 -15.41 22.37
N ALA A 556 -10.62 -15.96 21.51
CA ALA A 556 -11.92 -16.49 21.91
C ALA A 556 -11.83 -17.64 22.93
N SER A 557 -10.68 -18.32 23.00
CA SER A 557 -10.40 -19.40 23.95
C SER A 557 -9.85 -18.89 25.28
N GLY A 558 -9.56 -17.58 25.38
CA GLY A 558 -9.03 -16.95 26.58
C GLY A 558 -7.51 -16.98 26.70
N ASN A 559 -6.77 -17.37 25.65
CA ASN A 559 -5.32 -17.31 25.62
C ASN A 559 -4.85 -15.89 25.34
N LEU A 560 -3.75 -15.46 25.98
CA LEU A 560 -3.14 -14.16 25.73
C LEU A 560 -2.53 -14.14 24.32
N VAL A 561 -3.03 -13.24 23.48
CA VAL A 561 -2.58 -13.05 22.08
C VAL A 561 -1.60 -11.92 21.97
N ASP A 562 -1.88 -10.82 22.68
CA ASP A 562 -1.03 -9.62 22.65
C ASP A 562 -1.05 -8.89 23.98
N GLN A 563 0.06 -8.19 24.24
CA GLN A 563 0.21 -7.36 25.43
C GLN A 563 1.02 -6.10 25.08
N GLN A 564 0.47 -4.95 25.41
CA GLN A 564 1.18 -3.67 25.26
C GLN A 564 1.11 -2.85 26.54
N CYS A 565 2.15 -2.09 26.80
CA CYS A 565 2.25 -1.21 27.96
C CYS A 565 2.49 0.22 27.51
N TYR A 566 1.75 1.16 28.11
CA TYR A 566 1.86 2.59 27.83
C TYR A 566 1.98 3.38 29.13
N GLY A 567 3.04 4.21 29.23
CA GLY A 567 3.23 5.09 30.37
C GLY A 567 2.62 6.48 30.15
N PHE A 568 2.00 7.04 31.16
CA PHE A 568 1.53 8.43 31.08
C PHE A 568 1.65 9.18 32.40
N THR A 569 1.70 10.51 32.31
CA THR A 569 1.75 11.41 33.46
C THR A 569 0.45 12.22 33.53
N ASN A 570 -0.22 12.19 34.68
CA ASN A 570 -1.25 13.15 34.99
C ASN A 570 -0.65 14.27 35.83
N ALA A 571 -0.59 15.47 35.25
CA ALA A 571 0.03 16.65 35.88
C ALA A 571 -0.92 17.52 36.69
N GLN A 572 -2.23 17.20 36.72
CA GLN A 572 -3.25 18.02 37.42
C GLN A 572 -3.57 17.50 38.80
#